data_788a93a965b8d6f6559a7df7605a1c62
#
_entry.id   788a93a965b8d6f6559a7df7605a1c62
#
_cell.length_a   1.000
_cell.length_b   1.000
_cell.length_c   1.000
_cell.angle_alpha   90.00
_cell.angle_beta   90.00
_cell.angle_gamma   90.00
#
_symmetry.space_group_name_H-M   'P 1'
#
loop_
_entity.id
_entity.type
_entity.pdbx_description
1 polymer ?
#
loop_
_entity_poly.entity_id
_entity_poly.type
_entity_poly.pdbx_seq_one_letter_code
_entity_poly.pdbx_strand_id
1 'polypeptide(L)'
;YNTETHFGTIQGPGNRHSSKLLNLPTETTDSLGRTLTSTERTRLEKELADSKKARDQLVAQARRERQDGSGDIQRTLFRTRVANSRVSDITEKLSGFNKNGQSIPRAMGVRDRGFVRETRILERGEINQPGEKVSRGFVSIVNPDFKPFFNRRGSGRRQMAEWIVSPGNPLTSRVMVNRIWHHLFGQGLVRSMDNFGSTGEAPSHPKLLDHLAIQFVNQDWSVKKMIRQIVLSRTYRMASSYDSTNFQADPENRYLWRV
;
A
#
# COMPACT_ATOMS: atom_id res chain seq x y z
N TYR A 1 7.42 -5.52 -26.84
CA TYR A 1 6.37 -5.09 -25.92
C TYR A 1 6.79 -3.74 -25.39
N ASN A 2 6.19 -2.68 -25.94
CA ASN A 2 6.35 -1.31 -25.47
C ASN A 2 5.53 -1.19 -24.20
N THR A 3 6.11 -1.40 -23.05
CA THR A 3 5.49 -1.09 -21.77
C THR A 3 5.76 0.37 -21.41
N GLU A 4 5.21 1.30 -22.17
CA GLU A 4 4.78 2.57 -21.60
C GLU A 4 3.56 2.24 -20.75
N THR A 5 3.78 1.71 -19.55
CA THR A 5 2.73 1.66 -18.55
C THR A 5 2.46 3.09 -18.10
N HIS A 6 1.60 3.75 -18.82
CA HIS A 6 0.79 4.83 -18.27
C HIS A 6 -0.11 4.20 -17.22
N PHE A 7 0.41 4.04 -16.01
CA PHE A 7 -0.45 3.82 -14.87
C PHE A 7 -1.34 5.05 -14.74
N GLY A 8 -2.61 4.84 -15.07
CA GLY A 8 -3.59 5.88 -15.17
C GLY A 8 -3.61 6.73 -13.91
N THR A 9 -3.56 8.00 -14.10
CA THR A 9 -3.83 9.00 -13.09
C THR A 9 -5.22 8.72 -12.55
N ILE A 10 -5.37 8.23 -11.32
CA ILE A 10 -6.66 8.23 -10.64
C ILE A 10 -7.02 9.69 -10.44
N GLN A 11 -7.81 10.22 -11.37
CA GLN A 11 -8.33 11.57 -11.31
C GLN A 11 -9.53 11.59 -10.38
N GLY A 12 -9.28 11.87 -9.09
CA GLY A 12 -10.32 12.39 -8.21
C GLY A 12 -10.40 13.91 -8.40
N PRO A 13 -11.57 14.52 -8.27
CA PRO A 13 -11.69 15.97 -8.36
C PRO A 13 -10.90 16.62 -7.22
N GLY A 14 -9.77 17.22 -7.53
CA GLY A 14 -9.01 18.09 -6.64
C GLY A 14 -7.60 17.67 -6.19
N ASN A 15 -7.13 16.44 -6.45
CA ASN A 15 -5.78 16.01 -6.05
C ASN A 15 -5.12 15.16 -7.13
N ARG A 16 -4.54 15.81 -8.12
CA ARG A 16 -3.62 15.16 -9.07
C ARG A 16 -2.29 14.92 -8.36
N HIS A 17 -2.19 13.81 -7.66
CA HIS A 17 -0.89 13.27 -7.29
C HIS A 17 -0.48 12.30 -8.39
N SER A 18 0.45 12.73 -9.25
CA SER A 18 1.20 11.78 -10.06
C SER A 18 1.79 10.76 -9.10
N SER A 19 1.49 9.48 -9.31
CA SER A 19 2.16 8.39 -8.64
C SER A 19 3.62 8.40 -9.10
N LYS A 20 4.48 9.13 -8.37
CA LYS A 20 5.90 9.17 -8.70
C LYS A 20 6.48 7.79 -8.43
N LEU A 21 7.04 7.20 -9.45
CA LEU A 21 7.82 5.99 -9.29
C LEU A 21 8.99 6.27 -8.33
N LEU A 22 9.21 5.37 -7.39
CA LEU A 22 10.31 5.45 -6.45
C LEU A 22 11.49 4.64 -6.99
N ASN A 23 12.69 5.23 -6.96
CA ASN A 23 13.91 4.53 -7.30
C ASN A 23 14.15 3.41 -6.28
N LEU A 24 14.42 2.20 -6.79
CA LEU A 24 14.78 1.08 -5.94
C LEU A 24 16.26 1.19 -5.55
N PRO A 25 16.62 0.93 -4.30
CA PRO A 25 18.01 0.79 -3.88
C PRO A 25 18.54 -0.54 -4.46
N THR A 26 19.15 -0.49 -5.63
CA THR A 26 19.76 -1.67 -6.25
C THR A 26 21.24 -1.41 -6.45
N GLU A 27 22.05 -2.34 -6.03
CA GLU A 27 23.49 -2.37 -6.35
C GLU A 27 23.76 -2.80 -7.80
N THR A 28 22.75 -3.36 -8.47
CA THR A 28 22.85 -3.86 -9.85
C THR A 28 22.36 -2.78 -10.81
N THR A 29 23.29 -2.29 -11.62
CA THR A 29 23.08 -1.41 -12.76
C THR A 29 22.63 -2.16 -14.02
N ASP A 30 21.88 -3.25 -13.89
CA ASP A 30 21.32 -3.91 -15.05
C ASP A 30 20.33 -2.95 -15.70
N SER A 31 20.79 -2.33 -16.79
CA SER A 31 20.02 -1.38 -17.59
C SER A 31 18.78 -2.09 -18.13
N LEU A 32 17.61 -1.64 -17.73
CA LEU A 32 16.30 -2.05 -18.27
C LEU A 32 16.14 -1.57 -19.73
N GLY A 33 17.16 -1.69 -20.54
CA GLY A 33 17.13 -1.56 -22.00
C GLY A 33 17.04 -0.15 -22.59
N ARG A 34 16.66 0.89 -21.82
CA ARG A 34 16.59 2.27 -22.32
C ARG A 34 17.72 3.12 -21.75
N THR A 35 18.49 3.74 -22.65
CA THR A 35 19.53 4.71 -22.28
C THR A 35 19.10 6.12 -22.73
N LEU A 36 19.34 7.10 -21.89
CA LEU A 36 19.16 8.50 -22.22
C LEU A 36 20.47 9.06 -22.80
N THR A 37 20.45 9.48 -24.05
CA THR A 37 21.61 10.06 -24.70
C THR A 37 21.97 11.42 -24.08
N SER A 38 23.24 11.85 -24.19
CA SER A 38 23.67 13.15 -23.72
C SER A 38 22.88 14.29 -24.38
N THR A 39 22.60 14.18 -25.67
CA THR A 39 21.81 15.15 -26.44
C THR A 39 20.37 15.25 -25.94
N GLU A 40 19.72 14.12 -25.68
CA GLU A 40 18.35 14.09 -25.11
C GLU A 40 18.32 14.66 -23.69
N ARG A 41 19.34 14.35 -22.87
CA ARG A 41 19.47 14.91 -21.53
C ARG A 41 19.57 16.42 -21.56
N THR A 42 20.48 16.98 -22.36
CA THR A 42 20.67 18.43 -22.51
C THR A 42 19.39 19.11 -22.97
N ARG A 43 18.66 18.47 -23.92
CA ARG A 43 17.37 18.97 -24.39
C ARG A 43 16.33 19.02 -23.26
N LEU A 44 16.20 17.95 -22.48
CA LEU A 44 15.25 17.87 -21.36
C LEU A 44 15.62 18.84 -20.22
N GLU A 45 16.91 19.01 -19.94
CA GLU A 45 17.40 19.97 -18.93
C GLU A 45 17.10 21.42 -19.34
N LYS A 46 17.27 21.75 -20.63
CA LYS A 46 16.87 23.04 -21.17
C LYS A 46 15.36 23.25 -21.08
N GLU A 47 14.57 22.27 -21.51
CA GLU A 47 13.11 22.32 -21.43
C GLU A 47 12.64 22.46 -19.97
N LEU A 48 13.33 21.82 -19.01
CA LEU A 48 13.06 21.96 -17.59
C LEU A 48 13.34 23.37 -17.09
N ALA A 49 14.45 23.96 -17.51
CA ALA A 49 14.82 25.33 -17.12
C ALA A 49 13.79 26.34 -17.66
N ASP A 50 13.41 26.23 -18.93
CA ASP A 50 12.42 27.10 -19.56
C ASP A 50 11.03 26.93 -18.90
N SER A 51 10.63 25.70 -18.59
CA SER A 51 9.37 25.41 -17.92
C SER A 51 9.34 25.94 -16.47
N LYS A 52 10.47 25.87 -15.75
CA LYS A 52 10.58 26.47 -14.43
C LYS A 52 10.46 28.00 -14.47
N LYS A 53 11.12 28.64 -15.44
CA LYS A 53 11.05 30.09 -15.62
C LYS A 53 9.61 30.53 -15.92
N ALA A 54 8.93 29.85 -16.84
CA ALA A 54 7.53 30.13 -17.17
C ALA A 54 6.59 29.93 -15.95
N ARG A 55 6.80 28.87 -15.18
CA ARG A 55 6.06 28.64 -13.93
C ARG A 55 6.25 29.78 -12.93
N ASP A 56 7.50 30.19 -12.71
CA ASP A 56 7.84 31.23 -11.72
C ASP A 56 7.23 32.58 -12.11
N GLN A 57 7.20 32.90 -13.41
CA GLN A 57 6.49 34.08 -13.93
C GLN A 57 4.99 34.03 -13.62
N LEU A 58 4.34 32.88 -13.86
CA LEU A 58 2.93 32.70 -13.55
C LEU A 58 2.63 32.79 -12.05
N VAL A 59 3.52 32.25 -11.21
CA VAL A 59 3.40 32.38 -9.74
C VAL A 59 3.53 33.83 -9.30
N ALA A 60 4.48 34.57 -9.87
CA ALA A 60 4.64 35.99 -9.59
C ALA A 60 3.42 36.81 -10.06
N GLN A 61 2.88 36.49 -11.23
CA GLN A 61 1.65 37.10 -11.75
C GLN A 61 0.47 36.83 -10.81
N ALA A 62 0.25 35.59 -10.40
CA ALA A 62 -0.85 35.23 -9.48
C ALA A 62 -0.75 35.95 -8.12
N ARG A 63 0.47 36.20 -7.64
CA ARG A 63 0.69 36.99 -6.41
C ARG A 63 0.29 38.43 -6.58
N ARG A 64 0.64 39.07 -7.72
CA ARG A 64 0.26 40.45 -8.03
C ARG A 64 -1.25 40.56 -8.17
N GLU A 65 -1.87 39.74 -8.99
CA GLU A 65 -3.33 39.75 -9.18
C GLU A 65 -4.11 39.55 -7.87
N ARG A 66 -3.55 38.79 -6.94
CA ARG A 66 -4.15 38.63 -5.60
C ARG A 66 -4.00 39.86 -4.71
N GLN A 67 -2.91 40.63 -4.85
CA GLN A 67 -2.67 41.84 -4.07
C GLN A 67 -3.45 43.01 -4.61
N ASP A 68 -3.52 43.16 -5.94
CA ASP A 68 -4.09 44.31 -6.60
C ASP A 68 -5.59 44.15 -6.88
N GLY A 69 -6.13 42.95 -6.67
CA GLY A 69 -7.54 42.62 -6.98
C GLY A 69 -7.85 42.70 -8.48
N SER A 70 -6.81 42.74 -9.33
CA SER A 70 -6.88 42.89 -10.78
C SER A 70 -6.65 41.54 -11.51
N GLY A 71 -7.24 41.39 -12.67
CA GLY A 71 -7.00 40.20 -13.52
C GLY A 71 -7.86 38.99 -13.18
N ASP A 72 -7.74 37.94 -13.99
CA ASP A 72 -8.42 36.67 -13.81
C ASP A 72 -7.51 35.68 -13.02
N ILE A 73 -7.51 35.85 -11.71
CA ILE A 73 -6.71 35.00 -10.81
C ILE A 73 -7.01 33.51 -11.00
N GLN A 74 -8.26 33.12 -11.32
CA GLN A 74 -8.62 31.72 -11.50
C GLN A 74 -7.93 31.14 -12.75
N ARG A 75 -7.89 31.91 -13.82
CA ARG A 75 -7.21 31.55 -15.06
C ARG A 75 -5.69 31.46 -14.84
N THR A 76 -5.10 32.40 -14.09
CA THR A 76 -3.66 32.39 -13.77
C THR A 76 -3.29 31.20 -12.88
N LEU A 77 -4.14 30.89 -11.89
CA LEU A 77 -3.95 29.70 -11.04
C LEU A 77 -4.07 28.39 -11.85
N PHE A 78 -5.00 28.31 -12.80
CA PHE A 78 -5.10 27.15 -13.68
C PHE A 78 -3.84 26.98 -14.55
N ARG A 79 -3.36 28.06 -15.18
CA ARG A 79 -2.11 28.06 -15.96
C ARG A 79 -0.90 27.65 -15.10
N THR A 80 -0.84 28.14 -13.86
CA THR A 80 0.21 27.76 -12.89
C THR A 80 0.17 26.27 -12.57
N ARG A 81 -1.02 25.67 -12.45
CA ARG A 81 -1.17 24.21 -12.23
C ARG A 81 -0.65 23.42 -13.43
N VAL A 82 -0.98 23.84 -14.65
CA VAL A 82 -0.49 23.21 -15.89
C VAL A 82 1.04 23.31 -15.97
N ALA A 83 1.60 24.49 -15.69
CA ALA A 83 3.05 24.69 -15.68
C ALA A 83 3.76 23.82 -14.61
N ASN A 84 3.18 23.69 -13.42
CA ASN A 84 3.68 22.80 -12.38
C ASN A 84 3.67 21.32 -12.82
N SER A 85 2.60 20.87 -13.51
CA SER A 85 2.53 19.51 -14.06
C SER A 85 3.67 19.27 -15.04
N ARG A 86 3.88 20.19 -15.98
CA ARG A 86 4.96 20.08 -16.98
C ARG A 86 6.35 20.00 -16.34
N VAL A 87 6.65 20.86 -15.37
CA VAL A 87 7.91 20.81 -14.59
C VAL A 87 8.05 19.46 -13.87
N SER A 88 6.96 18.95 -13.28
CA SER A 88 6.96 17.64 -12.62
C SER A 88 7.25 16.51 -13.60
N ASP A 89 6.61 16.51 -14.77
CA ASP A 89 6.75 15.44 -15.77
C ASP A 89 8.18 15.37 -16.34
N ILE A 90 8.78 16.54 -16.64
CA ILE A 90 10.16 16.57 -17.13
C ILE A 90 11.13 16.14 -16.03
N THR A 91 10.93 16.60 -14.80
CA THR A 91 11.75 16.21 -13.65
C THR A 91 11.68 14.71 -13.42
N GLU A 92 10.50 14.12 -13.56
CA GLU A 92 10.30 12.68 -13.39
C GLU A 92 10.99 11.89 -14.51
N LYS A 93 10.90 12.35 -15.75
CA LYS A 93 11.64 11.74 -16.88
C LYS A 93 13.13 11.72 -16.60
N LEU A 94 13.71 12.85 -16.23
CA LEU A 94 15.16 12.95 -15.93
C LEU A 94 15.57 12.11 -14.73
N SER A 95 14.75 12.05 -13.67
CA SER A 95 15.05 11.29 -12.47
C SER A 95 15.00 9.77 -12.67
N GLY A 96 14.53 9.29 -13.83
CA GLY A 96 14.56 7.89 -14.25
C GLY A 96 15.89 7.37 -14.71
N PHE A 97 16.89 8.24 -14.82
CA PHE A 97 18.20 7.91 -15.36
C PHE A 97 19.31 8.38 -14.43
N ASN A 98 20.37 7.59 -14.31
CA ASN A 98 21.58 7.98 -13.61
C ASN A 98 22.40 9.02 -14.45
N LYS A 99 23.53 9.48 -13.89
CA LYS A 99 24.40 10.44 -14.57
C LYS A 99 24.95 9.92 -15.90
N ASN A 100 25.10 8.63 -16.05
CA ASN A 100 25.61 7.96 -17.25
C ASN A 100 24.50 7.67 -18.29
N GLY A 101 23.29 8.13 -18.06
CA GLY A 101 22.15 7.90 -18.95
C GLY A 101 21.51 6.51 -18.85
N GLN A 102 21.94 5.67 -17.92
CA GLN A 102 21.34 4.36 -17.71
C GLN A 102 20.03 4.50 -16.91
N SER A 103 19.02 3.71 -17.26
CA SER A 103 17.76 3.69 -16.54
C SER A 103 17.94 3.16 -15.11
N ILE A 104 17.29 3.81 -14.16
CA ILE A 104 17.26 3.38 -12.76
C ILE A 104 16.01 2.52 -12.55
N PRO A 105 16.13 1.29 -11.99
CA PRO A 105 14.98 0.49 -11.63
C PRO A 105 14.03 1.25 -10.71
N ARG A 106 12.74 1.21 -11.01
CA ARG A 106 11.71 1.96 -10.31
C ARG A 106 10.51 1.08 -10.01
N ALA A 107 9.89 1.33 -8.88
CA ALA A 107 8.64 0.71 -8.52
C ALA A 107 7.59 1.75 -8.15
N MET A 108 6.33 1.39 -8.32
CA MET A 108 5.23 2.15 -7.77
C MET A 108 5.28 2.04 -6.24
N GLY A 109 5.30 3.18 -5.56
CA GLY A 109 5.43 3.22 -4.11
C GLY A 109 4.72 4.42 -3.49
N VAL A 110 4.71 4.47 -2.18
CA VAL A 110 4.10 5.54 -1.39
C VAL A 110 5.19 6.32 -0.66
N ARG A 111 5.14 7.63 -0.72
CA ARG A 111 6.03 8.52 0.01
C ARG A 111 5.23 9.48 0.90
N ASP A 112 5.78 9.80 2.07
CA ASP A 112 5.18 10.77 2.97
C ASP A 112 5.18 12.16 2.35
N ARG A 113 4.13 12.92 2.63
CA ARG A 113 4.10 14.35 2.29
C ARG A 113 5.12 15.09 3.16
N GLY A 114 5.63 16.23 2.68
CA GLY A 114 6.55 17.08 3.45
C GLY A 114 5.96 17.64 4.75
N PHE A 115 4.62 17.59 4.89
CA PHE A 115 3.91 17.94 6.12
C PHE A 115 2.76 16.97 6.33
N VAL A 116 2.50 16.65 7.58
CA VAL A 116 1.41 15.78 8.01
C VAL A 116 0.25 16.65 8.48
N ARG A 117 -0.93 16.39 7.93
CA ARG A 117 -2.18 17.00 8.40
C ARG A 117 -2.79 16.11 9.48
N GLU A 118 -3.20 16.71 10.58
CA GLU A 118 -4.06 16.04 11.56
C GLU A 118 -5.45 15.86 10.96
N THR A 119 -6.05 14.72 11.25
CA THR A 119 -7.40 14.39 10.82
C THR A 119 -8.40 14.87 11.86
N ARG A 120 -9.62 15.19 11.42
CA ARG A 120 -10.76 15.52 12.27
C ARG A 120 -11.81 14.44 12.13
N ILE A 121 -12.58 14.22 13.15
CA ILE A 121 -13.81 13.43 13.05
C ILE A 121 -14.73 14.16 12.06
N LEU A 122 -15.30 13.43 11.12
CA LEU A 122 -16.30 13.97 10.21
C LEU A 122 -17.67 13.67 10.82
N GLU A 123 -18.41 14.70 11.18
CA GLU A 123 -19.75 14.54 11.76
C GLU A 123 -20.66 13.87 10.74
N ARG A 124 -21.25 12.74 11.10
CA ARG A 124 -22.07 11.89 10.21
C ARG A 124 -21.40 11.50 8.89
N GLY A 125 -20.06 11.54 8.83
CA GLY A 125 -19.30 11.26 7.61
C GLY A 125 -19.23 12.42 6.62
N GLU A 126 -19.77 13.58 6.94
CA GLU A 126 -19.84 14.75 6.06
C GLU A 126 -18.48 15.47 5.97
N ILE A 127 -17.91 15.53 4.76
CA ILE A 127 -16.59 16.15 4.52
C ILE A 127 -16.57 17.63 4.89
N ASN A 128 -17.69 18.31 4.73
CA ASN A 128 -17.82 19.74 4.97
C ASN A 128 -18.13 20.09 6.44
N GLN A 129 -18.31 19.08 7.29
CA GLN A 129 -18.59 19.24 8.73
C GLN A 129 -17.46 18.61 9.57
N PRO A 130 -16.25 19.19 9.57
CA PRO A 130 -15.14 18.70 10.37
C PRO A 130 -15.35 19.03 11.84
N GLY A 131 -15.52 18.02 12.67
CA GLY A 131 -15.62 18.10 14.10
C GLY A 131 -14.26 18.20 14.81
N GLU A 132 -14.13 17.51 15.93
CA GLU A 132 -12.93 17.53 16.78
C GLU A 132 -11.70 16.94 16.09
N LYS A 133 -10.52 17.46 16.45
CA LYS A 133 -9.24 16.90 16.01
C LYS A 133 -8.96 15.60 16.72
N VAL A 134 -8.50 14.60 15.96
CA VAL A 134 -8.16 13.28 16.48
C VAL A 134 -6.67 13.04 16.38
N SER A 135 -6.07 12.62 17.49
CA SER A 135 -4.71 12.11 17.50
C SER A 135 -4.63 10.76 16.78
N ARG A 136 -3.52 10.53 16.10
CA ARG A 136 -3.26 9.24 15.46
C ARG A 136 -3.10 8.16 16.51
N GLY A 137 -3.69 6.99 16.26
CA GLY A 137 -3.64 5.85 17.15
C GLY A 137 -4.02 4.56 16.44
N PHE A 138 -4.05 3.48 17.17
CA PHE A 138 -4.49 2.16 16.72
C PHE A 138 -5.58 1.64 17.65
N VAL A 139 -6.22 0.55 17.24
CA VAL A 139 -7.29 -0.07 18.03
C VAL A 139 -6.67 -0.70 19.28
N SER A 140 -6.82 -0.03 20.41
CA SER A 140 -6.18 -0.42 21.68
C SER A 140 -6.66 -1.76 22.23
N ILE A 141 -7.91 -2.15 21.96
CA ILE A 141 -8.43 -3.45 22.39
C ILE A 141 -7.70 -4.64 21.73
N VAL A 142 -7.12 -4.45 20.56
CA VAL A 142 -6.38 -5.50 19.86
C VAL A 142 -4.98 -5.68 20.43
N ASN A 143 -4.32 -4.59 20.81
CA ASN A 143 -2.99 -4.60 21.39
C ASN A 143 -2.83 -3.39 22.32
N PRO A 144 -3.26 -3.50 23.60
CA PRO A 144 -3.27 -2.39 24.53
C PRO A 144 -1.87 -1.91 24.94
N ASP A 145 -0.88 -2.79 24.86
CA ASP A 145 0.50 -2.47 25.25
C ASP A 145 1.30 -1.77 24.15
N PHE A 146 0.78 -1.74 22.92
CA PHE A 146 1.43 -1.08 21.80
C PHE A 146 1.25 0.44 21.87
N LYS A 147 2.30 1.15 22.31
CA LYS A 147 2.32 2.62 22.43
C LYS A 147 3.24 3.24 21.37
N PRO A 148 2.74 3.51 20.18
CA PRO A 148 3.56 4.05 19.11
C PRO A 148 3.94 5.50 19.36
N PHE A 149 5.17 5.84 19.04
CA PHE A 149 5.60 7.23 18.95
C PHE A 149 5.38 7.75 17.53
N PHE A 150 4.47 8.72 17.38
CA PHE A 150 4.21 9.36 16.09
C PHE A 150 5.08 10.60 15.93
N ASN A 151 6.05 10.53 15.02
CA ASN A 151 6.79 11.72 14.62
C ASN A 151 5.86 12.68 13.85
N ARG A 152 5.95 13.99 14.14
CA ARG A 152 5.19 15.02 13.43
C ARG A 152 5.49 15.11 11.93
N ARG A 153 6.67 14.63 11.50
CA ARG A 153 7.10 14.63 10.10
C ARG A 153 6.72 13.37 9.32
N GLY A 154 6.31 12.31 10.00
CA GLY A 154 5.97 11.02 9.38
C GLY A 154 4.45 10.80 9.29
N SER A 155 4.01 10.04 8.28
CA SER A 155 2.58 9.71 8.09
C SER A 155 2.03 8.72 9.11
N GLY A 156 2.88 7.98 9.83
CA GLY A 156 2.49 6.89 10.74
C GLY A 156 2.42 5.52 10.08
N ARG A 157 2.70 5.40 8.76
CA ARG A 157 2.67 4.10 8.07
C ARG A 157 3.65 3.09 8.64
N ARG A 158 4.84 3.52 9.06
CA ARG A 158 5.81 2.66 9.72
C ARG A 158 5.26 2.09 11.01
N GLN A 159 4.69 2.94 11.86
CA GLN A 159 4.07 2.53 13.12
C GLN A 159 2.87 1.60 12.88
N MET A 160 2.11 1.84 11.81
CA MET A 160 1.02 0.95 11.41
C MET A 160 1.56 -0.43 11.01
N ALA A 161 2.63 -0.48 10.24
CA ALA A 161 3.26 -1.75 9.87
C ALA A 161 3.79 -2.49 11.10
N GLU A 162 4.47 -1.79 12.01
CA GLU A 162 4.97 -2.34 13.28
C GLU A 162 3.82 -2.88 14.15
N TRP A 163 2.68 -2.17 14.21
CA TRP A 163 1.50 -2.64 14.94
C TRP A 163 0.87 -3.88 14.30
N ILE A 164 0.76 -3.93 12.98
CA ILE A 164 0.19 -5.08 12.25
C ILE A 164 1.01 -6.35 12.52
N VAL A 165 2.34 -6.27 12.50
CA VAL A 165 3.23 -7.43 12.70
C VAL A 165 3.65 -7.64 14.14
N SER A 166 3.18 -6.83 15.07
CA SER A 166 3.51 -6.95 16.48
C SER A 166 3.10 -8.32 17.03
N PRO A 167 3.94 -9.00 17.81
CA PRO A 167 3.57 -10.25 18.47
C PRO A 167 2.33 -10.15 19.38
N GLY A 168 2.08 -8.94 19.92
CA GLY A 168 0.88 -8.66 20.70
C GLY A 168 -0.40 -8.49 19.88
N ASN A 169 -0.31 -8.47 18.53
CA ASN A 169 -1.48 -8.42 17.67
C ASN A 169 -1.96 -9.85 17.35
N PRO A 170 -3.07 -10.31 17.93
CA PRO A 170 -3.50 -11.70 17.76
C PRO A 170 -4.18 -11.97 16.40
N LEU A 171 -4.53 -10.94 15.66
CA LEU A 171 -5.37 -11.08 14.47
C LEU A 171 -4.55 -11.39 13.21
N THR A 172 -3.45 -10.68 13.00
CA THR A 172 -2.71 -10.77 11.72
C THR A 172 -2.23 -12.17 11.42
N SER A 173 -1.62 -12.85 12.39
CA SER A 173 -1.14 -14.22 12.22
C SER A 173 -2.28 -15.22 12.01
N ARG A 174 -3.37 -15.11 12.77
CA ARG A 174 -4.55 -15.98 12.61
C ARG A 174 -5.19 -15.82 11.25
N VAL A 175 -5.42 -14.60 10.79
CA VAL A 175 -5.99 -14.32 9.46
C VAL A 175 -5.11 -14.88 8.37
N MET A 176 -3.80 -14.68 8.45
CA MET A 176 -2.86 -15.15 7.43
C MET A 176 -2.81 -16.68 7.38
N VAL A 177 -2.71 -17.33 8.52
CA VAL A 177 -2.72 -18.80 8.62
C VAL A 177 -4.04 -19.38 8.12
N ASN A 178 -5.17 -18.76 8.47
CA ASN A 178 -6.46 -19.21 7.98
C ASN A 178 -6.59 -19.12 6.45
N ARG A 179 -6.02 -18.07 5.84
CA ARG A 179 -5.96 -17.96 4.38
C ARG A 179 -5.08 -19.01 3.74
N ILE A 180 -3.90 -19.31 4.33
CA ILE A 180 -3.02 -20.40 3.86
C ILE A 180 -3.76 -21.73 3.95
N TRP A 181 -4.43 -21.99 5.08
CA TRP A 181 -5.22 -23.20 5.30
C TRP A 181 -6.34 -23.33 4.25
N HIS A 182 -7.09 -22.25 4.02
CA HIS A 182 -8.16 -22.22 3.02
C HIS A 182 -7.66 -22.59 1.61
N HIS A 183 -6.50 -22.04 1.21
CA HIS A 183 -5.94 -22.36 -0.10
C HIS A 183 -5.48 -23.82 -0.24
N LEU A 184 -5.17 -24.48 0.87
CA LEU A 184 -4.72 -25.87 0.88
C LEU A 184 -5.88 -26.88 1.00
N PHE A 185 -6.93 -26.54 1.75
CA PHE A 185 -8.05 -27.44 2.06
C PHE A 185 -9.40 -27.03 1.43
N GLY A 186 -9.44 -25.92 0.71
CA GLY A 186 -10.66 -25.40 0.11
C GLY A 186 -11.55 -24.61 1.07
N GLN A 187 -11.45 -24.84 2.39
CA GLN A 187 -12.17 -24.11 3.43
C GLN A 187 -11.21 -23.67 4.54
N GLY A 188 -11.43 -22.48 5.11
CA GLY A 188 -10.68 -22.00 6.26
C GLY A 188 -11.09 -22.70 7.57
N LEU A 189 -10.21 -22.69 8.56
CA LEU A 189 -10.58 -23.03 9.94
C LEU A 189 -11.66 -22.09 10.48
N VAL A 190 -11.61 -20.83 10.06
CA VAL A 190 -12.72 -19.86 10.11
C VAL A 190 -13.25 -19.72 8.68
N ARG A 191 -14.48 -20.10 8.45
CA ARG A 191 -15.07 -20.10 7.08
C ARG A 191 -15.30 -18.69 6.55
N SER A 192 -15.68 -17.76 7.41
CA SER A 192 -15.82 -16.33 7.10
C SER A 192 -14.45 -15.65 7.02
N MET A 193 -13.68 -15.92 5.95
CA MET A 193 -12.27 -15.52 5.81
C MET A 193 -12.00 -14.01 5.99
N ASP A 194 -12.93 -13.18 5.57
CA ASP A 194 -12.81 -11.72 5.65
C ASP A 194 -13.53 -11.13 6.87
N ASN A 195 -14.09 -11.99 7.74
CA ASN A 195 -14.79 -11.58 8.94
C ASN A 195 -14.41 -12.46 10.13
N PHE A 196 -13.46 -11.97 10.92
CA PHE A 196 -13.02 -12.56 12.20
C PHE A 196 -13.69 -11.86 13.40
N GLY A 197 -14.69 -11.03 13.15
CA GLY A 197 -15.43 -10.30 14.18
C GLY A 197 -16.59 -11.10 14.79
N SER A 198 -17.34 -10.44 15.65
CA SER A 198 -18.49 -11.03 16.35
C SER A 198 -19.63 -11.52 15.44
N THR A 199 -19.67 -11.04 14.21
CA THR A 199 -20.63 -11.48 13.17
C THR A 199 -20.06 -12.52 12.23
N GLY A 200 -18.80 -12.92 12.40
CA GLY A 200 -18.15 -13.99 11.67
C GLY A 200 -18.42 -15.36 12.29
N GLU A 201 -17.99 -16.40 11.59
CA GLU A 201 -18.08 -17.77 12.10
C GLU A 201 -16.98 -18.06 13.14
N ALA A 202 -17.31 -18.86 14.12
CA ALA A 202 -16.32 -19.37 15.07
C ALA A 202 -15.40 -20.39 14.38
N PRO A 203 -14.11 -20.44 14.75
CA PRO A 203 -13.19 -21.41 14.19
C PRO A 203 -13.62 -22.85 14.49
N SER A 204 -13.55 -23.73 13.49
CA SER A 204 -13.85 -25.17 13.67
C SER A 204 -12.88 -25.84 14.67
N HIS A 205 -11.61 -25.43 14.63
CA HIS A 205 -10.53 -25.94 15.47
C HIS A 205 -9.73 -24.78 16.08
N PRO A 206 -10.22 -24.10 17.14
CA PRO A 206 -9.58 -22.88 17.68
C PRO A 206 -8.16 -23.15 18.17
N LYS A 207 -7.91 -24.26 18.86
CA LYS A 207 -6.55 -24.61 19.33
C LYS A 207 -5.55 -24.83 18.20
N LEU A 208 -6.00 -25.40 17.07
CA LEU A 208 -5.17 -25.58 15.89
C LEU A 208 -4.84 -24.25 15.24
N LEU A 209 -5.83 -23.38 15.08
CA LEU A 209 -5.62 -22.04 14.54
C LEU A 209 -4.61 -21.25 15.38
N ASP A 210 -4.72 -21.30 16.69
CA ASP A 210 -3.80 -20.64 17.62
C ASP A 210 -2.40 -21.21 17.54
N HIS A 211 -2.27 -22.54 17.52
CA HIS A 211 -0.98 -23.21 17.37
C HIS A 211 -0.27 -22.80 16.08
N LEU A 212 -0.97 -22.88 14.97
CA LEU A 212 -0.40 -22.50 13.67
C LEU A 212 -0.07 -21.01 13.60
N ALA A 213 -0.88 -20.14 14.19
CA ALA A 213 -0.61 -18.70 14.25
C ALA A 213 0.67 -18.39 15.04
N ILE A 214 0.87 -19.04 16.20
CA ILE A 214 2.09 -18.91 16.99
C ILE A 214 3.31 -19.45 16.22
N GLN A 215 3.18 -20.61 15.59
CA GLN A 215 4.27 -21.18 14.78
C GLN A 215 4.63 -20.28 13.61
N PHE A 216 3.66 -19.62 12.97
CA PHE A 216 3.89 -18.72 11.87
C PHE A 216 4.75 -17.52 12.28
N VAL A 217 4.46 -16.91 13.43
CA VAL A 217 5.27 -15.83 13.99
C VAL A 217 6.68 -16.33 14.35
N ASN A 218 6.79 -17.48 15.04
CA ASN A 218 8.07 -18.07 15.44
C ASN A 218 8.95 -18.50 14.25
N GLN A 219 8.37 -18.68 13.08
CA GLN A 219 9.05 -19.01 11.84
C GLN A 219 9.33 -17.77 10.98
N ASP A 220 9.39 -16.59 11.58
CA ASP A 220 9.65 -15.31 10.92
C ASP A 220 8.66 -14.99 9.79
N TRP A 221 7.38 -15.28 9.99
CA TRP A 221 6.31 -15.04 9.04
C TRP A 221 6.52 -15.75 7.68
N SER A 222 7.21 -16.88 7.68
CA SER A 222 7.55 -17.63 6.48
C SER A 222 6.37 -18.45 5.96
N VAL A 223 5.68 -17.93 4.94
CA VAL A 223 4.60 -18.64 4.24
C VAL A 223 5.08 -20.00 3.72
N LYS A 224 6.31 -20.09 3.19
CA LYS A 224 6.87 -21.34 2.67
C LYS A 224 7.06 -22.40 3.77
N LYS A 225 7.55 -22.01 4.95
CA LYS A 225 7.70 -22.95 6.07
C LYS A 225 6.32 -23.41 6.57
N MET A 226 5.35 -22.51 6.65
CA MET A 226 3.97 -22.82 7.07
C MET A 226 3.30 -23.80 6.09
N ILE A 227 3.35 -23.54 4.78
CA ILE A 227 2.83 -24.45 3.77
C ILE A 227 3.50 -25.82 3.91
N ARG A 228 4.82 -25.87 4.01
CA ARG A 228 5.56 -27.13 4.20
C ARG A 228 5.08 -27.91 5.43
N GLN A 229 4.89 -27.23 6.55
CA GLN A 229 4.40 -27.85 7.80
C GLN A 229 3.01 -28.47 7.61
N ILE A 230 2.10 -27.76 6.95
CA ILE A 230 0.72 -28.21 6.72
C ILE A 230 0.70 -29.40 5.74
N VAL A 231 1.36 -29.30 4.59
CA VAL A 231 1.32 -30.38 3.57
C VAL A 231 2.03 -31.66 4.00
N LEU A 232 2.96 -31.58 4.94
CA LEU A 232 3.60 -32.76 5.53
C LEU A 232 2.79 -33.35 6.68
N SER A 233 1.71 -32.71 7.14
CA SER A 233 0.87 -33.24 8.19
C SER A 233 0.13 -34.50 7.77
N ARG A 234 -0.27 -35.32 8.74
CA ARG A 234 -1.10 -36.50 8.47
C ARG A 234 -2.44 -36.11 7.85
N THR A 235 -3.02 -35.02 8.32
CA THR A 235 -4.32 -34.50 7.84
C THR A 235 -4.27 -34.21 6.34
N TYR A 236 -3.25 -33.47 5.86
CA TYR A 236 -3.13 -33.17 4.43
C TYR A 236 -2.78 -34.37 3.55
N ARG A 237 -2.26 -35.43 4.15
CA ARG A 237 -1.87 -36.68 3.47
C ARG A 237 -2.96 -37.75 3.52
N MET A 238 -4.15 -37.41 3.97
CA MET A 238 -5.31 -38.32 3.92
C MET A 238 -5.80 -38.47 2.48
N ALA A 239 -6.53 -39.55 2.22
CA ALA A 239 -7.11 -39.78 0.91
C ALA A 239 -8.19 -38.73 0.62
N SER A 240 -8.34 -38.36 -0.66
CA SER A 240 -9.43 -37.49 -1.14
C SER A 240 -10.66 -38.30 -1.59
N SER A 241 -10.61 -39.62 -1.45
CA SER A 241 -11.70 -40.51 -1.86
C SER A 241 -12.94 -40.30 -1.01
N TYR A 242 -14.08 -40.44 -1.65
CA TYR A 242 -15.39 -40.38 -0.99
C TYR A 242 -15.63 -41.65 -0.17
N ASP A 243 -16.09 -41.45 1.07
CA ASP A 243 -16.57 -42.49 1.96
C ASP A 243 -17.98 -42.12 2.44
N SER A 244 -18.98 -43.00 2.19
CA SER A 244 -20.36 -42.72 2.47
C SER A 244 -20.67 -42.61 3.96
N THR A 245 -19.99 -43.37 4.79
CA THR A 245 -20.18 -43.38 6.26
C THR A 245 -19.65 -42.06 6.85
N ASN A 246 -18.47 -41.67 6.46
CA ASN A 246 -17.87 -40.42 6.91
C ASN A 246 -18.67 -39.22 6.39
N PHE A 247 -19.17 -39.28 5.14
CA PHE A 247 -19.98 -38.22 4.59
C PHE A 247 -21.32 -38.07 5.32
N GLN A 248 -21.96 -39.15 5.73
CA GLN A 248 -23.19 -39.09 6.55
C GLN A 248 -22.93 -38.47 7.93
N ALA A 249 -21.79 -38.78 8.53
CA ALA A 249 -21.41 -38.24 9.85
C ALA A 249 -20.94 -36.77 9.80
N ASP A 250 -20.25 -36.40 8.75
CA ASP A 250 -19.65 -35.04 8.57
C ASP A 250 -19.66 -34.64 7.09
N PRO A 251 -20.85 -34.26 6.56
CA PRO A 251 -21.02 -33.87 5.15
C PRO A 251 -20.10 -32.68 4.74
N GLU A 252 -19.87 -31.77 5.68
CA GLU A 252 -19.11 -30.55 5.46
C GLU A 252 -17.59 -30.72 5.66
N ASN A 253 -17.14 -31.96 5.91
CA ASN A 253 -15.73 -32.24 6.18
C ASN A 253 -15.12 -31.37 7.29
N ARG A 254 -15.90 -31.04 8.29
CA ARG A 254 -15.49 -30.18 9.39
C ARG A 254 -14.36 -30.81 10.22
N TYR A 255 -14.39 -32.15 10.34
CA TYR A 255 -13.39 -32.92 11.09
C TYR A 255 -12.25 -33.43 10.21
N LEU A 256 -12.18 -32.95 8.96
CA LEU A 256 -11.06 -33.20 8.04
C LEU A 256 -10.82 -34.70 7.81
N TRP A 257 -11.88 -35.47 7.56
CA TRP A 257 -11.77 -36.90 7.26
C TRP A 257 -11.25 -37.19 5.82
N ARG A 258 -11.23 -36.20 4.97
CA ARG A 258 -10.61 -36.19 3.64
C ARG A 258 -9.96 -34.84 3.31
N VAL A 259 -9.11 -34.82 2.30
CA VAL A 259 -8.52 -33.61 1.70
C VAL A 259 -9.28 -33.21 0.45
#